data_4bb3f6e785de92f4c03834150ffb8282
#
_entry.id   4bb3f6e785de92f4c03834150ffb8282
#
_cell.length_a   1.000
_cell.length_b   1.000
_cell.length_c   1.000
_cell.angle_alpha   90.00
_cell.angle_beta   90.00
_cell.angle_gamma   90.00
#
_symmetry.space_group_name_H-M   'P 1'
#
loop_
_entity.id
_entity.type
_entity.pdbx_description
1 polymer ?
#
loop_
_entity_poly.entity_id
_entity_poly.type
_entity_poly.pdbx_seq_one_letter_code
_entity_poly.pdbx_strand_id
1 'polypeptide(L)'
;MIDKTYLESVCAAQSLPFSPELSEKLDQYAQLLVEWNEKMNLTAITEPNDIAVKHFADSLLLLNALDIPKNASLIDVGTGAGFPSVPVGLARPDLKVTLLDSLQKRITFLETLCAQLSLPAVCVHGR
;
A
#
# COMPACT_ATOMS: atom_id res chain seq x y z
N MET A 1 -14.28 -5.37 -4.21
CA MET A 1 -14.59 -4.20 -3.40
C MET A 1 -14.25 -2.88 -4.10
N ILE A 2 -12.99 -2.63 -4.48
CA ILE A 2 -12.68 -1.46 -5.32
C ILE A 2 -13.13 -1.74 -6.76
N ASP A 3 -13.45 -0.65 -7.48
CA ASP A 3 -13.72 -0.75 -8.92
C ASP A 3 -12.40 -0.83 -9.66
N LYS A 4 -12.03 -2.02 -10.13
CA LYS A 4 -10.75 -2.27 -10.80
C LYS A 4 -10.64 -1.54 -12.14
N THR A 5 -11.74 -1.38 -12.86
CA THR A 5 -11.77 -0.62 -14.11
C THR A 5 -11.50 0.86 -13.83
N TYR A 6 -12.08 1.39 -12.78
CA TYR A 6 -11.83 2.76 -12.36
C TYR A 6 -10.37 2.97 -11.95
N LEU A 7 -9.82 2.04 -11.15
CA LEU A 7 -8.40 2.10 -10.77
C LEU A 7 -7.49 2.07 -11.98
N GLU A 8 -7.77 1.18 -12.94
CA GLU A 8 -7.02 1.10 -14.20
C GLU A 8 -7.03 2.42 -14.94
N SER A 9 -8.20 3.05 -15.07
CA SER A 9 -8.34 4.33 -15.77
C SER A 9 -7.56 5.45 -15.07
N VAL A 10 -7.58 5.49 -13.74
CA VAL A 10 -6.83 6.48 -12.96
C VAL A 10 -5.32 6.27 -13.15
N CYS A 11 -4.85 5.04 -13.09
CA CYS A 11 -3.44 4.72 -13.29
C CYS A 11 -3.00 5.07 -14.72
N ALA A 12 -3.79 4.73 -15.72
CA ALA A 12 -3.48 5.05 -17.11
C ALA A 12 -3.40 6.56 -17.35
N ALA A 13 -4.32 7.33 -16.78
CA ALA A 13 -4.34 8.79 -16.93
C ALA A 13 -3.09 9.46 -16.34
N GLN A 14 -2.43 8.83 -15.37
CA GLN A 14 -1.26 9.37 -14.70
C GLN A 14 0.02 8.59 -15.03
N SER A 15 -0.02 7.70 -16.00
CA SER A 15 1.11 6.86 -16.40
C SER A 15 1.71 6.06 -15.24
N LEU A 16 0.84 5.54 -14.38
CA LEU A 16 1.25 4.72 -13.24
C LEU A 16 1.33 3.25 -13.63
N PRO A 17 2.17 2.45 -12.92
CA PRO A 17 2.20 1.00 -13.12
C PRO A 17 0.83 0.39 -12.87
N PHE A 18 0.45 -0.57 -13.72
CA PHE A 18 -0.79 -1.31 -13.56
C PHE A 18 -0.66 -2.70 -14.15
N SER A 19 -1.20 -3.69 -13.46
CA SER A 19 -1.34 -5.06 -13.96
C SER A 19 -2.56 -5.70 -13.29
N PRO A 20 -3.12 -6.77 -13.88
CA PRO A 20 -4.19 -7.51 -13.21
C PRO A 20 -3.79 -8.03 -11.83
N GLU A 21 -2.55 -8.48 -11.66
CA GLU A 21 -2.02 -8.96 -10.40
C GLU A 21 -1.95 -7.85 -9.35
N LEU A 22 -1.45 -6.68 -9.75
CA LEU A 22 -1.40 -5.53 -8.86
C LEU A 22 -2.81 -5.09 -8.45
N SER A 23 -3.73 -5.04 -9.41
CA SER A 23 -5.13 -4.69 -9.17
C SER A 23 -5.77 -5.63 -8.14
N GLU A 24 -5.55 -6.93 -8.27
CA GLU A 24 -6.08 -7.93 -7.34
C GLU A 24 -5.52 -7.74 -5.93
N LYS A 25 -4.23 -7.50 -5.81
CA LYS A 25 -3.60 -7.25 -4.52
C LYS A 25 -4.08 -5.96 -3.88
N LEU A 26 -4.25 -4.90 -4.66
CA LEU A 26 -4.80 -3.64 -4.14
C LEU A 26 -6.25 -3.79 -3.68
N ASP A 27 -7.04 -4.62 -4.35
CA ASP A 27 -8.40 -4.92 -3.90
C ASP A 27 -8.40 -5.66 -2.57
N GLN A 28 -7.54 -6.66 -2.41
CA GLN A 28 -7.38 -7.37 -1.13
C GLN A 28 -6.91 -6.42 -0.03
N TYR A 29 -6.02 -5.51 -0.35
CA TYR A 29 -5.54 -4.48 0.57
C TYR A 29 -6.70 -3.60 1.05
N ALA A 30 -7.53 -3.13 0.12
CA ALA A 30 -8.68 -2.29 0.46
C ALA A 30 -9.66 -3.03 1.38
N GLN A 31 -9.93 -4.30 1.10
CA GLN A 31 -10.81 -5.12 1.93
C GLN A 31 -10.28 -5.24 3.35
N LEU A 32 -9.01 -5.56 3.51
CA LEU A 32 -8.39 -5.72 4.82
C LEU A 32 -8.31 -4.38 5.56
N LEU A 33 -8.00 -3.30 4.84
CA LEU A 33 -7.94 -1.96 5.39
C LEU A 33 -9.30 -1.54 6.00
N VAL A 34 -10.39 -1.73 5.27
CA VAL A 34 -11.72 -1.38 5.75
C VAL A 34 -12.10 -2.25 6.95
N GLU A 35 -11.82 -3.55 6.88
CA GLU A 35 -12.11 -4.48 7.97
C GLU A 35 -11.40 -4.10 9.27
N TRP A 36 -10.11 -3.84 9.22
CA TRP A 36 -9.33 -3.48 10.40
C TRP A 36 -9.62 -2.05 10.87
N ASN A 37 -9.99 -1.16 9.96
CA ASN A 37 -10.29 0.23 10.29
C ASN A 37 -11.48 0.37 11.24
N GLU A 38 -12.40 -0.59 11.24
CA GLU A 38 -13.53 -0.63 12.18
C GLU A 38 -13.05 -0.73 13.63
N LYS A 39 -11.85 -1.29 13.85
CA LYS A 39 -11.32 -1.56 15.18
C LYS A 39 -10.24 -0.56 15.63
N MET A 40 -9.57 0.12 14.70
CA MET A 40 -8.34 0.84 15.07
C MET A 40 -8.05 2.12 14.29
N ASN A 41 -8.98 2.68 13.61
CA ASN A 41 -8.83 4.00 12.94
C ASN A 41 -7.52 4.13 12.12
N LEU A 42 -7.34 3.24 11.15
CA LEU A 42 -6.17 3.27 10.27
C LEU A 42 -6.22 4.42 9.27
N THR A 43 -7.41 4.79 8.83
CA THR A 43 -7.63 5.86 7.87
C THR A 43 -9.03 6.43 8.04
N ALA A 44 -9.20 7.72 7.68
CA ALA A 44 -10.52 8.35 7.59
C ALA A 44 -11.19 8.05 6.24
N ILE A 45 -10.44 7.53 5.27
CA ILE A 45 -10.92 7.26 3.91
C ILE A 45 -11.38 5.81 3.84
N THR A 46 -12.69 5.58 3.67
CA THR A 46 -13.29 4.24 3.67
C THR A 46 -14.11 3.93 2.43
N GLU A 47 -14.43 4.92 1.61
CA GLU A 47 -15.14 4.70 0.36
C GLU A 47 -14.17 4.08 -0.68
N PRO A 48 -14.55 2.96 -1.36
CA PRO A 48 -13.62 2.22 -2.21
C PRO A 48 -12.93 3.04 -3.31
N ASN A 49 -13.66 3.90 -4.01
CA ASN A 49 -13.06 4.71 -5.06
C ASN A 49 -12.12 5.77 -4.49
N ASP A 50 -12.40 6.31 -3.31
CA ASP A 50 -11.49 7.23 -2.63
C ASP A 50 -10.21 6.52 -2.19
N ILE A 51 -10.31 5.27 -1.72
CA ILE A 51 -9.14 4.46 -1.39
C ILE A 51 -8.29 4.27 -2.65
N ALA A 52 -8.92 3.94 -3.77
CA ALA A 52 -8.20 3.73 -5.03
C ALA A 52 -7.42 4.98 -5.46
N VAL A 53 -8.02 6.15 -5.33
CA VAL A 53 -7.40 7.42 -5.77
C VAL A 53 -6.48 8.01 -4.71
N LYS A 54 -7.01 8.23 -3.50
CA LYS A 54 -6.31 9.00 -2.47
C LYS A 54 -5.24 8.21 -1.74
N HIS A 55 -5.35 6.88 -1.74
CA HIS A 55 -4.33 6.02 -1.14
C HIS A 55 -3.48 5.32 -2.18
N PHE A 56 -4.08 4.53 -3.07
CA PHE A 56 -3.29 3.69 -3.97
C PHE A 56 -2.65 4.48 -5.10
N ALA A 57 -3.43 5.21 -5.89
CA ALA A 57 -2.87 5.98 -6.99
C ALA A 57 -1.91 7.05 -6.48
N ASP A 58 -2.26 7.73 -5.41
CA ASP A 58 -1.39 8.74 -4.80
C ASP A 58 -0.06 8.14 -4.34
N SER A 59 -0.09 6.97 -3.71
CA SER A 59 1.13 6.27 -3.31
C SER A 59 1.99 5.89 -4.51
N LEU A 60 1.38 5.39 -5.58
CA LEU A 60 2.10 4.99 -6.79
C LEU A 60 2.73 6.17 -7.54
N LEU A 61 2.22 7.39 -7.34
CA LEU A 61 2.83 8.60 -7.90
C LEU A 61 4.29 8.78 -7.46
N LEU A 62 4.67 8.23 -6.32
CA LEU A 62 6.06 8.25 -5.86
C LEU A 62 7.01 7.66 -6.90
N LEU A 63 6.56 6.63 -7.63
CA LEU A 63 7.36 5.98 -8.67
C LEU A 63 7.60 6.88 -9.89
N ASN A 64 6.70 7.84 -10.13
CA ASN A 64 6.90 8.84 -11.18
C ASN A 64 7.75 10.03 -10.70
N ALA A 65 7.67 10.35 -9.41
CA ALA A 65 8.37 11.49 -8.83
C ALA A 65 9.84 11.20 -8.53
N LEU A 66 10.17 9.94 -8.25
CA LEU A 66 11.51 9.52 -7.84
C LEU A 66 12.03 8.43 -8.76
N ASP A 67 13.32 8.52 -9.10
CA ASP A 67 14.03 7.46 -9.79
C ASP A 67 14.62 6.52 -8.74
N ILE A 68 13.86 5.46 -8.42
CA ILE A 68 14.25 4.50 -7.38
C ILE A 68 15.07 3.38 -8.01
N PRO A 69 16.35 3.24 -7.62
CA PRO A 69 17.22 2.21 -8.19
C PRO A 69 16.66 0.80 -7.99
N LYS A 70 17.01 -0.08 -8.92
CA LYS A 70 16.64 -1.49 -8.82
C LYS A 70 17.22 -2.11 -7.55
N ASN A 71 16.41 -2.90 -6.85
CA ASN A 71 16.76 -3.57 -5.59
C ASN A 71 17.07 -2.61 -4.42
N ALA A 72 16.65 -1.36 -4.51
CA ALA A 72 16.85 -0.39 -3.44
C ALA A 72 16.12 -0.79 -2.16
N SER A 73 16.63 -0.33 -1.02
CA SER A 73 15.93 -0.45 0.26
C SER A 73 15.03 0.76 0.46
N LEU A 74 13.80 0.51 0.87
CA LEU A 74 12.80 1.53 1.17
C LEU A 74 12.37 1.38 2.62
N ILE A 75 12.62 2.42 3.41
CA ILE A 75 12.24 2.42 4.83
C ILE A 75 11.17 3.48 5.03
N ASP A 76 10.03 3.06 5.54
CA ASP A 76 8.90 3.95 5.82
C ASP A 76 8.75 4.11 7.33
N VAL A 77 9.03 5.31 7.83
CA VAL A 77 8.97 5.65 9.26
C VAL A 77 7.62 6.28 9.55
N GLY A 78 6.89 5.71 10.52
CA GLY A 78 5.53 6.17 10.82
C GLY A 78 4.55 5.77 9.73
N THR A 79 4.67 4.54 9.25
CA THR A 79 3.96 4.06 8.05
C THR A 79 2.44 4.00 8.19
N GLY A 80 1.91 3.93 9.43
CA GLY A 80 0.46 3.88 9.67
C GLY A 80 -0.22 2.69 9.00
N ALA A 81 -1.07 2.95 8.03
CA ALA A 81 -1.78 1.91 7.27
C ALA A 81 -0.96 1.33 6.11
N GLY A 82 0.31 1.70 5.99
CA GLY A 82 1.23 1.17 4.97
C GLY A 82 1.42 2.06 3.75
N PHE A 83 1.02 3.32 3.83
CA PHE A 83 1.15 4.26 2.70
C PHE A 83 2.36 5.18 2.89
N PRO A 84 3.13 5.44 1.84
CA PRO A 84 3.00 4.96 0.45
C PRO A 84 3.69 3.61 0.18
N SER A 85 4.40 3.04 1.13
CA SER A 85 5.39 2.00 0.89
C SER A 85 4.81 0.64 0.49
N VAL A 86 3.65 0.24 1.01
CA VAL A 86 3.08 -1.05 0.64
C VAL A 86 2.60 -1.05 -0.81
N PRO A 87 1.81 -0.08 -1.30
CA PRO A 87 1.49 -0.03 -2.73
C PRO A 87 2.73 0.04 -3.62
N VAL A 88 3.74 0.82 -3.24
CA VAL A 88 4.99 0.94 -4.00
C VAL A 88 5.71 -0.41 -4.05
N GLY A 89 5.81 -1.12 -2.93
CA GLY A 89 6.43 -2.44 -2.87
C GLY A 89 5.68 -3.49 -3.69
N LEU A 90 4.35 -3.40 -3.75
CA LEU A 90 3.55 -4.28 -4.59
C LEU A 90 3.81 -4.04 -6.08
N ALA A 91 3.99 -2.78 -6.49
CA ALA A 91 4.28 -2.42 -7.88
C ALA A 91 5.75 -2.69 -8.25
N ARG A 92 6.65 -2.63 -7.28
CA ARG A 92 8.10 -2.84 -7.43
C ARG A 92 8.57 -3.95 -6.50
N PRO A 93 8.35 -5.23 -6.84
CA PRO A 93 8.72 -6.36 -5.97
C PRO A 93 10.23 -6.51 -5.74
N ASP A 94 11.05 -5.83 -6.53
CA ASP A 94 12.50 -5.81 -6.34
C ASP A 94 12.95 -5.00 -5.12
N LEU A 95 12.10 -4.10 -4.61
CA LEU A 95 12.45 -3.25 -3.48
C LEU A 95 12.43 -4.03 -2.16
N LYS A 96 13.36 -3.68 -1.29
CA LYS A 96 13.45 -4.23 0.07
C LYS A 96 12.75 -3.27 1.01
N VAL A 97 11.52 -3.60 1.40
CA VAL A 97 10.65 -2.70 2.17
C VAL A 97 10.76 -3.00 3.66
N THR A 98 10.97 -1.95 4.45
CA THR A 98 10.90 -1.99 5.92
C THR A 98 9.87 -0.98 6.38
N LEU A 99 8.93 -1.42 7.21
CA LEU A 99 7.84 -0.62 7.72
C LEU A 99 8.03 -0.43 9.22
N LEU A 100 8.16 0.81 9.67
CA LEU A 100 8.38 1.15 11.07
C LEU A 100 7.19 1.94 11.60
N ASP A 101 6.63 1.54 12.72
CA ASP A 101 5.60 2.31 13.41
C ASP A 101 5.73 2.16 14.92
N SER A 102 5.32 3.19 15.65
CA SER A 102 5.38 3.22 17.10
C SER A 102 4.23 2.49 17.80
N LEU A 103 3.17 2.13 17.05
CA LEU A 103 2.01 1.45 17.60
C LEU A 103 1.99 -0.02 17.21
N GLN A 104 2.03 -0.90 18.21
CA GLN A 104 2.00 -2.35 17.98
C GLN A 104 0.76 -2.79 17.19
N LYS A 105 -0.38 -2.16 17.41
CA LYS A 105 -1.61 -2.47 16.67
C LYS A 105 -1.44 -2.31 15.16
N ARG A 106 -0.75 -1.26 14.74
CA ARG A 106 -0.48 -1.01 13.32
C ARG A 106 0.50 -2.03 12.76
N ILE A 107 1.53 -2.39 13.53
CA ILE A 107 2.48 -3.43 13.13
C ILE A 107 1.77 -4.77 12.95
N THR A 108 0.86 -5.13 13.85
CA THR A 108 0.07 -6.37 13.72
C THR A 108 -0.77 -6.36 12.43
N PHE A 109 -1.41 -5.23 12.12
CA PHE A 109 -2.14 -5.08 10.85
C PHE A 109 -1.20 -5.24 9.66
N LEU A 110 -0.05 -4.57 9.67
CA LEU A 110 0.91 -4.58 8.56
C LEU A 110 1.49 -5.98 8.35
N GLU A 111 1.80 -6.71 9.40
CA GLU A 111 2.27 -8.09 9.30
C GLU A 111 1.21 -8.99 8.65
N THR A 112 -0.04 -8.85 9.07
CA THR A 112 -1.16 -9.60 8.49
C THR A 112 -1.35 -9.23 7.02
N LEU A 113 -1.33 -7.94 6.71
CA LEU A 113 -1.48 -7.43 5.35
C LEU A 113 -0.37 -7.95 4.42
N CYS A 114 0.88 -7.81 4.82
CA CYS A 114 2.01 -8.21 4.00
C CYS A 114 2.02 -9.73 3.77
N ALA A 115 1.66 -10.52 4.79
CA ALA A 115 1.53 -11.97 4.63
C ALA A 115 0.43 -12.33 3.63
N GLN A 116 -0.72 -11.69 3.72
CA GLN A 116 -1.86 -11.95 2.83
C GLN A 116 -1.56 -11.53 1.39
N LEU A 117 -0.84 -10.43 1.20
CA LEU A 117 -0.46 -9.93 -0.13
C LEU A 117 0.82 -10.57 -0.67
N SER A 118 1.44 -11.46 0.08
CA SER A 118 2.74 -12.07 -0.27
C SER A 118 3.83 -11.02 -0.53
N LEU A 119 3.83 -9.96 0.25
CA LEU A 119 4.84 -8.91 0.20
C LEU A 119 5.89 -9.19 1.31
N PRO A 120 7.15 -9.48 0.95
CA PRO A 120 8.18 -9.80 1.93
C PRO A 120 8.77 -8.56 2.59
N ALA A 121 7.92 -7.76 3.23
CA ALA A 121 8.35 -6.59 3.97
C ALA A 121 8.72 -6.95 5.41
N VAL A 122 9.66 -6.20 5.97
CA VAL A 122 10.01 -6.30 7.39
C VAL A 122 9.20 -5.25 8.16
N CYS A 123 8.44 -5.69 9.15
CA CYS A 123 7.65 -4.80 10.00
C CYS A 123 8.33 -4.66 11.36
N VAL A 124 8.60 -3.42 11.78
CA VAL A 124 9.35 -3.13 13.01
C VAL A 124 8.53 -2.22 13.92
N HIS A 125 8.31 -2.68 15.15
CA HIS A 125 7.70 -1.86 16.19
C HIS A 125 8.79 -1.04 16.86
N GLY A 126 8.73 0.29 16.73
CA GLY A 126 9.74 1.18 17.30
C GLY A 126 9.49 2.63 16.94
N ARG A 127 10.44 3.46 17.31
CA ARG A 127 10.37 4.91 17.07
C ARG A 127 11.57 5.42 16.32
#